data_c9c4ccf9f3dd7f385d20a8a34d851cec
#
_entry.id   c9c4ccf9f3dd7f385d20a8a34d851cec
#
_cell.length_a   1.000
_cell.length_b   1.000
_cell.length_c   1.000
_cell.angle_alpha   90.00
_cell.angle_beta   90.00
_cell.angle_gamma   90.00
#
_symmetry.space_group_name_H-M   'P 1'
#
loop_
_entity.id
_entity.type
_entity.pdbx_description
1 polymer ?
#
loop_
_entity_poly.entity_id
_entity_poly.type
_entity_poly.pdbx_seq_one_letter_code
_entity_poly.pdbx_strand_id
1 'polypeptide(L)'
;MDFHLLSKDYIVRRLDIHDVDIIYELSCENDIFYKHHSPFVTKESIIEDMEALPPQKSYEDKYYIGFFEENILVAYMDLILAYPAEDIAFIGLFMMSVKYQKKGTGSKIIRDVCSYLKSLGYKKVHLGVDKGNPQSY
;
A
#
# COMPACT_ATOMS: atom_id res chain seq x y z
N MET A 1 13.02 -3.78 -9.39
CA MET A 1 12.61 -4.09 -8.00
C MET A 1 12.24 -5.55 -7.89
N ASP A 2 12.74 -6.20 -6.87
CA ASP A 2 12.44 -7.62 -6.64
C ASP A 2 11.36 -7.74 -5.58
N PHE A 3 10.17 -8.14 -5.99
CA PHE A 3 9.02 -8.21 -5.09
C PHE A 3 9.19 -9.25 -3.98
N HIS A 4 9.99 -10.30 -4.22
CA HIS A 4 10.24 -11.30 -3.19
C HIS A 4 10.92 -10.73 -1.95
N LEU A 5 11.64 -9.64 -2.12
CA LEU A 5 12.41 -9.03 -1.04
C LEU A 5 11.63 -7.99 -0.26
N LEU A 6 10.45 -7.62 -0.74
CA LEU A 6 9.61 -6.63 -0.05
C LEU A 6 8.94 -7.16 1.21
N SER A 7 8.76 -8.47 1.30
CA SER A 7 8.17 -9.07 2.50
C SER A 7 8.77 -10.45 2.72
N LYS A 8 9.02 -10.77 3.98
CA LYS A 8 9.52 -12.09 4.37
C LYS A 8 8.39 -13.10 4.56
N ASP A 9 7.21 -12.62 4.92
CA ASP A 9 6.12 -13.49 5.32
C ASP A 9 5.02 -13.63 4.27
N TYR A 10 4.97 -12.72 3.30
CA TYR A 10 3.87 -12.65 2.34
C TYR A 10 4.38 -12.61 0.92
N ILE A 11 3.58 -13.13 0.01
CA ILE A 11 3.86 -13.02 -1.41
C ILE A 11 3.43 -11.64 -1.87
N VAL A 12 4.33 -10.93 -2.54
CA VAL A 12 4.07 -9.58 -3.03
C VAL A 12 3.98 -9.60 -4.54
N ARG A 13 2.93 -8.99 -5.07
CA ARG A 13 2.81 -8.78 -6.51
C ARG A 13 2.12 -7.46 -6.82
N ARG A 14 2.31 -7.00 -8.04
CA ARG A 14 1.64 -5.80 -8.51
C ARG A 14 0.13 -6.09 -8.67
N LEU A 15 -0.68 -5.13 -8.26
CA LEU A 15 -2.13 -5.19 -8.46
C LEU A 15 -2.49 -4.41 -9.72
N ASP A 16 -3.54 -4.86 -10.40
CA ASP A 16 -4.02 -4.20 -11.61
C ASP A 16 -5.56 -4.17 -11.61
N ILE A 17 -6.14 -3.76 -12.71
CA ILE A 17 -7.58 -3.60 -12.82
C ILE A 17 -8.34 -4.90 -12.56
N HIS A 18 -7.72 -6.05 -12.78
CA HIS A 18 -8.35 -7.35 -12.52
C HIS A 18 -8.45 -7.65 -11.03
N ASP A 19 -7.75 -6.89 -10.19
CA ASP A 19 -7.75 -7.07 -8.74
C ASP A 19 -8.71 -6.12 -8.02
N VAL A 20 -9.44 -5.29 -8.74
CA VAL A 20 -10.29 -4.26 -8.14
C VAL A 20 -11.28 -4.85 -7.13
N ASP A 21 -11.86 -6.01 -7.44
CA ASP A 21 -12.86 -6.61 -6.56
C ASP A 21 -12.29 -7.02 -5.22
N ILE A 22 -11.10 -7.64 -5.19
CA ILE A 22 -10.50 -8.05 -3.93
C ILE A 22 -10.01 -6.85 -3.12
N ILE A 23 -9.55 -5.80 -3.77
CA ILE A 23 -9.17 -4.56 -3.11
C ILE A 23 -10.41 -3.91 -2.49
N TYR A 24 -11.49 -3.87 -3.23
CA TYR A 24 -12.75 -3.31 -2.78
C TYR A 24 -13.28 -4.06 -1.55
N GLU A 25 -13.28 -5.39 -1.59
CA GLU A 25 -13.73 -6.20 -0.46
C GLU A 25 -12.91 -5.93 0.80
N LEU A 26 -11.59 -5.89 0.67
CA LEU A 26 -10.71 -5.60 1.80
C LEU A 26 -11.00 -4.20 2.35
N SER A 27 -11.17 -3.23 1.48
CA SER A 27 -11.40 -1.84 1.89
C SER A 27 -12.74 -1.69 2.61
N CYS A 28 -13.76 -2.40 2.16
CA CYS A 28 -15.09 -2.35 2.79
C CYS A 28 -15.12 -2.98 4.16
N GLU A 29 -14.19 -3.88 4.48
CA GLU A 29 -14.07 -4.46 5.81
C GLU A 29 -13.65 -3.43 6.85
N ASN A 30 -13.11 -2.31 6.43
CA ASN A 30 -12.57 -1.28 7.32
C ASN A 30 -13.65 -0.27 7.68
N ASP A 31 -14.71 -0.74 8.35
CA ASP A 31 -15.88 0.04 8.72
C ASP A 31 -15.51 1.29 9.52
N ILE A 32 -14.58 1.18 10.45
CA ILE A 32 -14.21 2.31 11.30
C ILE A 32 -13.65 3.45 10.46
N PHE A 33 -12.81 3.11 9.48
CA PHE A 33 -12.23 4.12 8.60
C PHE A 33 -13.32 4.82 7.76
N TYR A 34 -14.14 4.04 7.06
CA TYR A 34 -15.12 4.60 6.13
C TYR A 34 -16.36 5.17 6.81
N LYS A 35 -16.58 4.81 8.07
CA LYS A 35 -17.67 5.36 8.85
C LYS A 35 -17.53 6.87 9.09
N HIS A 36 -16.31 7.34 9.17
CA HIS A 36 -16.00 8.72 9.48
C HIS A 36 -15.42 9.50 8.31
N HIS A 37 -15.34 8.90 7.15
CA HIS A 37 -14.74 9.52 5.97
C HIS A 37 -15.67 9.45 4.78
N SER A 38 -15.80 10.58 4.12
CA SER A 38 -16.59 10.69 2.90
C SER A 38 -15.70 11.30 1.82
N PRO A 39 -15.75 10.80 0.59
CA PRO A 39 -16.62 9.71 0.10
C PRO A 39 -16.10 8.32 0.49
N PHE A 40 -17.02 7.37 0.56
CA PHE A 40 -16.65 5.98 0.77
C PHE A 40 -15.89 5.46 -0.45
N VAL A 41 -15.13 4.36 -0.23
CA VAL A 41 -14.41 3.71 -1.32
C VAL A 41 -15.40 3.16 -2.35
N THR A 42 -15.05 3.31 -3.62
CA THR A 42 -15.79 2.69 -4.72
C THR A 42 -14.77 1.98 -5.61
N LYS A 43 -15.27 1.11 -6.49
CA LYS A 43 -14.37 0.46 -7.45
C LYS A 43 -13.72 1.49 -8.37
N GLU A 44 -14.48 2.53 -8.73
CA GLU A 44 -13.94 3.63 -9.54
C GLU A 44 -12.84 4.38 -8.82
N SER A 45 -12.99 4.63 -7.52
CA SER A 45 -11.96 5.34 -6.75
C SER A 45 -10.68 4.50 -6.64
N ILE A 46 -10.81 3.18 -6.57
CA ILE A 46 -9.64 2.30 -6.57
C ILE A 46 -8.90 2.39 -7.90
N ILE A 47 -9.63 2.37 -9.01
CA ILE A 47 -9.02 2.52 -10.34
C ILE A 47 -8.32 3.87 -10.46
N GLU A 48 -8.95 4.93 -9.97
CA GLU A 48 -8.33 6.26 -9.96
C GLU A 48 -7.02 6.27 -9.16
N ASP A 49 -7.00 5.60 -8.01
CA ASP A 49 -5.79 5.50 -7.20
C ASP A 49 -4.68 4.75 -7.93
N MET A 50 -5.04 3.68 -8.64
CA MET A 50 -4.06 2.92 -9.42
C MET A 50 -3.43 3.76 -10.53
N GLU A 51 -4.19 4.69 -11.09
CA GLU A 51 -3.75 5.53 -12.20
C GLU A 51 -3.11 6.83 -11.74
N ALA A 52 -3.30 7.22 -10.48
CA ALA A 52 -2.82 8.50 -9.97
C ALA A 52 -1.29 8.54 -9.90
N LEU A 53 -0.72 9.66 -10.32
CA LEU A 53 0.72 9.89 -10.25
C LEU A 53 0.98 11.28 -9.69
N PRO A 54 1.98 11.43 -8.79
CA PRO A 54 2.44 12.75 -8.41
C PRO A 54 3.05 13.48 -9.60
N PRO A 55 3.15 14.82 -9.55
CA PRO A 55 3.78 15.57 -10.63
C PRO A 55 5.19 15.05 -10.92
N GLN A 56 5.55 14.99 -12.21
CA GLN A 56 6.87 14.60 -12.70
C GLN A 56 7.24 13.14 -12.46
N LYS A 57 6.31 12.31 -12.03
CA LYS A 57 6.55 10.87 -11.87
C LYS A 57 5.89 10.10 -12.99
N SER A 58 6.37 8.89 -13.25
CA SER A 58 5.84 7.99 -14.27
C SER A 58 5.38 6.68 -13.65
N TYR A 59 4.69 5.87 -14.44
CA TYR A 59 4.24 4.55 -13.97
C TYR A 59 5.41 3.60 -13.71
N GLU A 60 6.59 3.89 -14.22
CA GLU A 60 7.79 3.12 -13.89
C GLU A 60 8.18 3.28 -12.42
N ASP A 61 7.80 4.38 -11.81
CA ASP A 61 8.12 4.66 -10.40
C ASP A 61 7.02 4.23 -9.45
N LYS A 62 5.86 3.85 -9.98
CA LYS A 62 4.69 3.55 -9.16
C LYS A 62 4.50 2.05 -9.02
N TYR A 63 4.31 1.63 -7.78
CA TYR A 63 4.08 0.23 -7.43
C TYR A 63 2.83 0.13 -6.56
N TYR A 64 1.71 -0.22 -7.19
CA TYR A 64 0.47 -0.51 -6.48
C TYR A 64 0.47 -2.01 -6.24
N ILE A 65 0.80 -2.42 -5.01
CA ILE A 65 1.17 -3.80 -4.72
C ILE A 65 0.28 -4.40 -3.64
N GLY A 66 0.11 -5.71 -3.72
CA GLY A 66 -0.62 -6.49 -2.73
C GLY A 66 0.30 -7.47 -2.02
N PHE A 67 -0.03 -7.74 -0.78
CA PHE A 67 0.65 -8.71 0.07
C PHE A 67 -0.33 -9.86 0.31
N PHE A 68 0.07 -11.06 -0.05
CA PHE A 68 -0.83 -12.23 -0.07
C PHE A 68 -0.34 -13.33 0.85
N GLU A 69 -1.28 -13.93 1.56
CA GLU A 69 -1.07 -15.20 2.24
C GLU A 69 -1.84 -16.24 1.44
N GLU A 70 -1.13 -17.14 0.79
CA GLU A 70 -1.70 -18.02 -0.23
C GLU A 70 -2.39 -17.17 -1.30
N ASN A 71 -3.69 -17.26 -1.48
CA ASN A 71 -4.39 -16.45 -2.47
C ASN A 71 -5.24 -15.35 -1.83
N ILE A 72 -5.00 -15.08 -0.54
CA ILE A 72 -5.79 -14.11 0.21
C ILE A 72 -5.02 -12.79 0.30
N LEU A 73 -5.66 -11.70 -0.10
CA LEU A 73 -5.08 -10.37 0.02
C LEU A 73 -5.09 -9.95 1.48
N VAL A 74 -3.90 -9.80 2.07
CA VAL A 74 -3.73 -9.40 3.47
C VAL A 74 -3.68 -7.88 3.59
N ALA A 75 -3.00 -7.22 2.65
CA ALA A 75 -2.79 -5.79 2.66
C ALA A 75 -2.47 -5.30 1.25
N TYR A 76 -2.64 -3.99 1.03
CA TYR A 76 -2.16 -3.40 -0.21
C TYR A 76 -1.54 -2.03 0.06
N MET A 77 -0.71 -1.57 -0.87
CA MET A 77 0.11 -0.39 -0.69
C MET A 77 0.31 0.32 -2.03
N ASP A 78 0.30 1.65 -1.98
CA ASP A 78 0.69 2.49 -3.11
C ASP A 78 2.06 3.05 -2.81
N LEU A 79 3.07 2.58 -3.54
CA LEU A 79 4.47 2.93 -3.32
C LEU A 79 4.99 3.70 -4.54
N ILE A 80 5.55 4.89 -4.29
CA ILE A 80 6.16 5.71 -5.34
C ILE A 80 7.65 5.84 -5.01
N LEU A 81 8.51 5.45 -5.94
CA LEU A 81 9.95 5.54 -5.74
C LEU A 81 10.48 6.91 -6.18
N ALA A 82 11.52 7.36 -5.51
CA ALA A 82 12.20 8.62 -5.82
C ALA A 82 11.22 9.80 -5.83
N TYR A 83 10.45 9.93 -4.76
CA TYR A 83 9.49 11.01 -4.61
C TYR A 83 9.39 11.38 -3.13
N PRO A 84 9.41 12.66 -2.75
CA PRO A 84 9.57 13.84 -3.62
C PRO A 84 11.01 14.14 -4.03
N ALA A 85 11.96 13.31 -3.65
CA ALA A 85 13.38 13.45 -4.03
C ALA A 85 13.94 12.08 -4.39
N GLU A 86 15.07 12.06 -5.10
CA GLU A 86 15.67 10.83 -5.62
C GLU A 86 15.98 9.78 -4.55
N ASP A 87 16.29 10.21 -3.34
CA ASP A 87 16.67 9.30 -2.25
C ASP A 87 15.53 8.97 -1.30
N ILE A 88 14.31 9.33 -1.67
CA ILE A 88 13.12 9.11 -0.86
C ILE A 88 12.16 8.19 -1.58
N ALA A 89 11.60 7.22 -0.85
CA ALA A 89 10.48 6.42 -1.30
C ALA A 89 9.23 6.88 -0.54
N PHE A 90 8.10 6.91 -1.22
CA PHE A 90 6.85 7.44 -0.66
C PHE A 90 5.77 6.36 -0.65
N ILE A 91 5.25 6.05 0.53
CA ILE A 91 4.10 5.17 0.68
C ILE A 91 2.87 6.06 0.83
N GLY A 92 2.09 6.17 -0.24
CA GLY A 92 0.93 7.07 -0.27
C GLY A 92 -0.31 6.47 0.35
N LEU A 93 -0.37 5.15 0.40
CA LEU A 93 -1.53 4.44 0.93
C LEU A 93 -1.07 3.08 1.43
N PHE A 94 -1.56 2.68 2.59
CA PHE A 94 -1.38 1.33 3.10
C PHE A 94 -2.63 0.92 3.84
N MET A 95 -3.22 -0.21 3.46
CA MET A 95 -4.44 -0.69 4.10
C MET A 95 -4.35 -2.19 4.31
N MET A 96 -4.79 -2.64 5.47
CA MET A 96 -4.77 -4.05 5.85
C MET A 96 -6.17 -4.61 6.00
N SER A 97 -6.31 -5.89 5.70
CA SER A 97 -7.51 -6.64 6.05
C SER A 97 -7.70 -6.62 7.58
N VAL A 98 -8.94 -6.41 8.01
CA VAL A 98 -9.26 -6.37 9.44
C VAL A 98 -8.89 -7.68 10.15
N LYS A 99 -8.85 -8.78 9.43
CA LYS A 99 -8.49 -10.09 10.02
C LYS A 99 -7.05 -10.15 10.48
N TYR A 100 -6.19 -9.28 9.98
CA TYR A 100 -4.76 -9.27 10.27
C TYR A 100 -4.33 -8.08 11.11
N GLN A 101 -5.25 -7.18 11.43
CA GLN A 101 -4.97 -6.03 12.27
C GLN A 101 -4.78 -6.46 13.72
N LYS A 102 -4.10 -5.61 14.50
CA LYS A 102 -3.86 -5.80 15.95
C LYS A 102 -2.92 -6.97 16.28
N LYS A 103 -2.24 -7.52 15.29
CA LYS A 103 -1.29 -8.62 15.49
C LYS A 103 0.15 -8.20 15.22
N GLY A 104 0.40 -6.90 15.04
CA GLY A 104 1.71 -6.41 14.67
C GLY A 104 2.07 -6.66 13.21
N THR A 105 1.16 -7.22 12.42
CA THR A 105 1.40 -7.60 11.04
C THR A 105 1.71 -6.38 10.16
N GLY A 106 0.95 -5.30 10.35
CA GLY A 106 1.15 -4.07 9.58
C GLY A 106 2.52 -3.47 9.80
N SER A 107 2.93 -3.39 11.06
CA SER A 107 4.26 -2.88 11.40
C SER A 107 5.35 -3.73 10.79
N LYS A 108 5.18 -5.05 10.78
CA LYS A 108 6.17 -5.94 10.20
C LYS A 108 6.25 -5.78 8.69
N ILE A 109 5.12 -5.67 8.01
CA ILE A 109 5.09 -5.43 6.57
C ILE A 109 5.84 -4.14 6.24
N ILE A 110 5.54 -3.06 6.95
CA ILE A 110 6.20 -1.77 6.74
C ILE A 110 7.70 -1.86 6.99
N ARG A 111 8.12 -2.54 8.07
CA ARG A 111 9.54 -2.70 8.36
C ARG A 111 10.27 -3.47 7.27
N ASP A 112 9.68 -4.55 6.79
CA ASP A 112 10.30 -5.34 5.71
C ASP A 112 10.44 -4.50 4.44
N VAL A 113 9.40 -3.76 4.08
CA VAL A 113 9.44 -2.85 2.92
C VAL A 113 10.53 -1.81 3.09
N CYS A 114 10.58 -1.16 4.25
CA CYS A 114 11.59 -0.12 4.52
C CYS A 114 13.01 -0.69 4.49
N SER A 115 13.21 -1.90 5.02
CA SER A 115 14.53 -2.54 4.99
C SER A 115 14.99 -2.78 3.56
N TYR A 116 14.09 -3.29 2.73
CA TYR A 116 14.42 -3.53 1.34
C TYR A 116 14.72 -2.22 0.60
N LEU A 117 13.90 -1.19 0.81
CA LEU A 117 14.10 0.10 0.15
C LEU A 117 15.43 0.73 0.56
N LYS A 118 15.82 0.60 1.82
CA LYS A 118 17.14 1.06 2.26
C LYS A 118 18.26 0.32 1.53
N SER A 119 18.09 -0.98 1.31
CA SER A 119 19.09 -1.77 0.58
C SER A 119 19.24 -1.32 -0.86
N LEU A 120 18.20 -0.71 -1.43
CA LEU A 120 18.25 -0.16 -2.78
C LEU A 120 18.84 1.24 -2.83
N GLY A 121 19.14 1.85 -1.69
CA GLY A 121 19.78 3.15 -1.64
C GLY A 121 18.86 4.30 -1.21
N TYR A 122 17.61 4.04 -0.91
CA TYR A 122 16.71 5.09 -0.43
C TYR A 122 17.05 5.42 1.02
N LYS A 123 17.28 6.70 1.29
CA LYS A 123 17.68 7.15 2.62
C LYS A 123 16.49 7.36 3.55
N LYS A 124 15.32 7.63 2.98
CA LYS A 124 14.10 7.91 3.74
C LYS A 124 12.91 7.23 3.09
N VAL A 125 11.96 6.85 3.93
CA VAL A 125 10.66 6.37 3.47
C VAL A 125 9.62 7.25 4.13
N HIS A 126 8.88 8.01 3.32
CA HIS A 126 7.80 8.85 3.81
C HIS A 126 6.49 8.07 3.74
N LEU A 127 5.70 8.17 4.79
CA LEU A 127 4.36 7.60 4.83
C LEU A 127 3.36 8.73 4.72
N GLY A 128 2.52 8.67 3.69
CA GLY A 128 1.36 9.52 3.60
C GLY A 128 0.31 8.99 4.57
N VAL A 129 -0.12 9.84 5.50
CA VAL A 129 -1.12 9.45 6.48
C VAL A 129 -2.40 10.19 6.16
N ASP A 130 -3.48 9.44 5.94
CA ASP A 130 -4.79 10.03 5.79
C ASP A 130 -5.28 10.40 7.18
N LYS A 131 -5.59 11.69 7.36
CA LYS A 131 -6.08 12.16 8.65
C LYS A 131 -7.33 11.41 9.07
N GLY A 132 -7.31 10.89 10.28
CA GLY A 132 -8.42 10.13 10.79
C GLY A 132 -8.39 8.67 10.44
N ASN A 133 -7.41 8.21 9.70
CA ASN A 133 -7.28 6.79 9.41
C ASN A 133 -6.73 6.04 10.63
N PRO A 134 -7.55 5.25 11.33
CA PRO A 134 -7.09 4.58 12.54
C PRO A 134 -6.10 3.46 12.30
N GLN A 135 -5.85 3.11 11.05
CA GLN A 135 -4.90 2.08 10.67
C GLN A 135 -3.52 2.62 10.38
N SER A 136 -3.40 3.91 10.36
CA SER A 136 -2.10 4.55 10.18
C SER A 136 -1.40 4.47 11.51
N TYR A 137 -0.50 3.58 11.52
CA TYR A 137 0.28 3.31 12.62
C TYR A 137 0.96 4.38 13.25
#